data_ee2e7d345aa7355b207d97ad4289d509
#
_entry.id   ee2e7d345aa7355b207d97ad4289d509
#
_cell.length_a   1.000
_cell.length_b   1.000
_cell.length_c   1.000
_cell.angle_alpha   90.00
_cell.angle_beta   90.00
_cell.angle_gamma   90.00
#
_symmetry.space_group_name_H-M   'P 1'
#
loop_
_entity.id
_entity.type
_entity.pdbx_description
1 polymer ?
#
loop_
_entity_poly.entity_id
_entity_poly.type
_entity_poly.pdbx_seq_one_letter_code
_entity_poly.pdbx_strand_id
1 'polypeptide(L)'
;DTDRSRGLGDVYKRQDQTYAQEIFESAAMPTNGWIETYYKDLYTTIYLCNLVIEKFNSEDSVIKARNIAEAKFYRALCYFELTTLWGNPPLVDRVLKNSEEYKVSNSTREKLWEFIETDLTEAINSGVLTSKTSVDDKDGCTRATLEAAKTLLGKSYLYQQKFTDAKSLFKDVIGSGKYDLEDDINIFYHTAGNGSKEYVLECTRHYDTANMYAQGGWYGILANWAFGYGFIAGPESSSHFRFNATSGYSYFNPTKSLYEAYVAEEGVDGYRVSSWIRTFEQVVGMNIGINSTANRYGNEGYFRLKWLASLDDENVSYWCGNQSCTPVIRYADVLLMMAECCIQTNDPDADIYLNKVRTRAQLPSKSNVTMDDLKLERRLELAMEAVRFQDLIRWGDAPIVLADKGKKLPNFLIVPKEGNDLTTAKGIYNAQYDTSVSYTENERELAGWTPNRDELLPYPENEIEVNPNIVQNPGY
;
A
#
# COMPACT_ATOMS: atom_id res chain seq x y z
N ASP A 1 6.88 2.11 4.15
CA ASP A 1 6.42 1.00 5.00
C ASP A 1 5.13 1.31 5.73
N THR A 2 5.00 2.50 6.28
CA THR A 2 3.72 3.02 6.77
C THR A 2 2.68 3.11 5.66
N ASP A 3 3.09 3.29 4.44
CA ASP A 3 2.19 3.37 3.29
C ASP A 3 1.36 2.10 3.08
N ARG A 4 1.94 0.93 3.31
CA ARG A 4 1.20 -0.35 3.27
C ARG A 4 0.33 -0.60 4.50
N SER A 5 0.60 0.09 5.58
CA SER A 5 -0.26 0.05 6.76
C SER A 5 -1.56 0.82 6.60
N ARG A 6 -1.69 1.63 5.55
CA ARG A 6 -2.86 2.45 5.24
C ARG A 6 -4.03 1.71 4.61
N GLY A 7 -3.93 0.43 4.41
CA GLY A 7 -5.09 -0.42 4.22
C GLY A 7 -6.01 -0.43 5.45
N LEU A 8 -5.99 0.66 6.22
CA LEU A 8 -6.57 0.82 7.55
C LEU A 8 -8.04 0.45 7.69
N GLY A 9 -8.80 0.46 6.61
CA GLY A 9 -10.19 0.04 6.65
C GLY A 9 -10.37 -1.47 6.75
N ASP A 10 -9.40 -2.28 6.31
CA ASP A 10 -9.60 -3.70 6.00
C ASP A 10 -8.56 -4.66 6.60
N VAL A 11 -7.66 -4.19 7.46
CA VAL A 11 -6.61 -5.04 8.07
C VAL A 11 -6.41 -4.79 9.57
N TYR A 12 -5.93 -5.82 10.27
CA TYR A 12 -5.60 -5.81 11.70
C TYR A 12 -4.14 -6.19 11.97
N LYS A 13 -3.67 -5.92 13.21
CA LYS A 13 -2.31 -6.19 13.65
C LYS A 13 -2.18 -6.75 15.06
N ARG A 14 -1.05 -7.44 15.32
CA ARG A 14 -0.67 -8.08 16.58
C ARG A 14 -0.20 -7.08 17.66
N GLN A 15 -0.38 -7.46 18.94
CA GLN A 15 -0.25 -6.65 20.16
C GLN A 15 1.18 -6.24 20.55
N ASP A 16 2.23 -6.81 19.96
CA ASP A 16 3.63 -6.60 20.37
C ASP A 16 4.35 -5.46 19.65
N GLN A 17 3.65 -4.74 18.75
CA GLN A 17 4.19 -3.62 17.99
C GLN A 17 3.32 -2.37 18.17
N THR A 18 3.54 -1.68 19.26
CA THR A 18 2.73 -0.53 19.72
C THR A 18 2.47 0.50 18.62
N TYR A 19 3.50 0.94 17.92
CA TYR A 19 3.36 1.98 16.90
C TYR A 19 2.43 1.62 15.75
N ALA A 20 2.51 0.39 15.29
CA ALA A 20 1.62 -0.01 14.22
C ALA A 20 0.20 -0.28 14.72
N GLN A 21 0.04 -0.76 15.96
CA GLN A 21 -1.29 -0.88 16.56
C GLN A 21 -1.99 0.46 16.64
N GLU A 22 -1.31 1.50 17.13
CA GLU A 22 -1.86 2.85 17.20
C GLU A 22 -2.43 3.31 15.87
N ILE A 23 -1.68 3.11 14.77
CA ILE A 23 -2.14 3.47 13.43
C ILE A 23 -3.38 2.66 13.02
N PHE A 24 -3.38 1.32 13.24
CA PHE A 24 -4.50 0.46 12.84
C PHE A 24 -5.75 0.60 13.70
N GLU A 25 -5.58 1.03 14.93
CA GLU A 25 -6.64 1.17 15.92
C GLU A 25 -7.21 2.59 15.97
N SER A 26 -6.81 3.47 15.03
CA SER A 26 -7.13 4.89 15.07
C SER A 26 -6.78 5.50 16.45
N ALA A 27 -5.59 5.17 16.94
CA ALA A 27 -5.05 5.61 18.22
C ALA A 27 -3.63 6.20 18.03
N ALA A 28 -3.36 6.75 16.85
CA ALA A 28 -2.06 7.30 16.51
C ALA A 28 -1.70 8.48 17.42
N MET A 29 -0.48 8.45 17.97
CA MET A 29 0.05 9.47 18.85
C MET A 29 1.17 10.26 18.15
N PRO A 30 1.41 11.54 18.51
CA PRO A 30 2.56 12.30 18.02
C PRO A 30 3.92 11.63 18.30
N THR A 31 3.99 10.80 19.34
CA THR A 31 5.16 10.00 19.74
C THR A 31 5.32 8.70 18.94
N ASN A 32 4.46 8.42 17.95
CA ASN A 32 4.52 7.20 17.16
C ASN A 32 5.76 7.17 16.27
N GLY A 33 6.72 6.29 16.59
CA GLY A 33 8.01 6.22 15.89
C GLY A 33 7.92 5.79 14.41
N TRP A 34 6.84 5.14 13.99
CA TRP A 34 6.65 4.83 12.56
C TRP A 34 6.17 6.05 11.77
N ILE A 35 5.28 6.84 12.35
CA ILE A 35 4.83 8.10 11.77
C ILE A 35 6.01 9.06 11.66
N GLU A 36 6.82 9.18 12.73
CA GLU A 36 8.03 10.00 12.74
C GLU A 36 9.03 9.56 11.67
N THR A 37 9.34 8.27 11.60
CA THR A 37 10.28 7.74 10.60
C THR A 37 9.80 8.05 9.19
N TYR A 38 8.53 7.82 8.89
CA TYR A 38 8.00 8.05 7.56
C TYR A 38 7.99 9.54 7.18
N TYR A 39 7.59 10.41 8.10
CA TYR A 39 7.66 11.86 7.93
C TYR A 39 9.09 12.32 7.60
N LYS A 40 10.06 11.87 8.41
CA LYS A 40 11.48 12.16 8.22
C LYS A 40 12.03 11.63 6.88
N ASP A 41 11.65 10.43 6.47
CA ASP A 41 12.09 9.83 5.21
C ASP A 41 11.58 10.63 4.00
N LEU A 42 10.33 11.12 4.07
CA LEU A 42 9.78 12.00 3.03
C LEU A 42 10.58 13.31 2.92
N TYR A 43 10.87 13.98 4.04
CA TYR A 43 11.67 15.21 4.02
C TYR A 43 13.13 14.98 3.66
N THR A 44 13.71 13.83 4.02
CA THR A 44 15.05 13.44 3.57
C THR A 44 15.07 13.30 2.05
N THR A 45 14.05 12.68 1.46
CA THR A 45 13.94 12.54 0.00
C THR A 45 13.73 13.91 -0.66
N ILE A 46 12.90 14.79 -0.10
CA ILE A 46 12.72 16.17 -0.58
C ILE A 46 14.06 16.93 -0.57
N TYR A 47 14.83 16.81 0.51
CA TYR A 47 16.16 17.43 0.59
C TYR A 47 17.11 16.94 -0.52
N LEU A 48 17.15 15.63 -0.76
CA LEU A 48 17.96 15.06 -1.85
C LEU A 48 17.48 15.54 -3.23
N CYS A 49 16.18 15.64 -3.44
CA CYS A 49 15.62 16.21 -4.68
C CYS A 49 16.03 17.68 -4.85
N ASN A 50 15.92 18.49 -3.79
CA ASN A 50 16.35 19.89 -3.80
C ASN A 50 17.84 20.02 -4.14
N LEU A 51 18.70 19.15 -3.58
CA LEU A 51 20.13 19.13 -3.92
C LEU A 51 20.37 18.86 -5.41
N VAL A 52 19.67 17.91 -6.01
CA VAL A 52 19.80 17.61 -7.44
C VAL A 52 19.37 18.81 -8.28
N ILE A 53 18.21 19.41 -7.95
CA ILE A 53 17.63 20.53 -8.67
C ILE A 53 18.54 21.77 -8.59
N GLU A 54 19.16 22.05 -7.43
CA GLU A 54 20.05 23.21 -7.27
C GLU A 54 21.46 22.99 -7.84
N LYS A 55 21.97 21.74 -7.85
CA LYS A 55 23.36 21.44 -8.24
C LYS A 55 23.54 21.15 -9.71
N PHE A 56 22.49 20.69 -10.38
CA PHE A 56 22.56 20.37 -11.81
C PHE A 56 22.02 21.53 -12.65
N ASN A 57 22.67 21.76 -13.81
CA ASN A 57 22.15 22.61 -14.87
C ASN A 57 21.58 21.70 -15.97
N SER A 58 20.34 21.89 -16.34
CA SER A 58 19.66 21.11 -17.38
C SER A 58 20.27 21.27 -18.77
N GLU A 59 20.93 22.40 -19.03
CA GLU A 59 21.61 22.69 -20.31
C GLU A 59 22.94 21.92 -20.48
N ASP A 60 23.54 21.42 -19.39
CA ASP A 60 24.82 20.74 -19.46
C ASP A 60 24.74 19.38 -20.19
N SER A 61 23.66 18.62 -20.00
CA SER A 61 23.43 17.35 -20.67
C SER A 61 22.02 16.83 -20.47
N VAL A 62 21.57 15.96 -21.39
CA VAL A 62 20.26 15.27 -21.29
C VAL A 62 20.17 14.43 -20.00
N ILE A 63 21.30 13.87 -19.53
CA ILE A 63 21.32 13.08 -18.28
C ILE A 63 21.03 13.99 -17.08
N LYS A 64 21.66 15.18 -17.01
CA LYS A 64 21.41 16.13 -15.92
C LYS A 64 19.98 16.68 -15.98
N ALA A 65 19.48 17.00 -17.16
CA ALA A 65 18.10 17.42 -17.37
C ALA A 65 17.10 16.35 -16.89
N ARG A 66 17.37 15.07 -17.23
CA ARG A 66 16.56 13.93 -16.76
C ARG A 66 16.58 13.78 -15.24
N ASN A 67 17.76 13.86 -14.63
CA ASN A 67 17.88 13.76 -13.18
C ASN A 67 17.10 14.88 -12.46
N ILE A 68 17.07 16.10 -13.03
CA ILE A 68 16.24 17.20 -12.50
C ILE A 68 14.75 16.86 -12.64
N ALA A 69 14.32 16.36 -13.79
CA ALA A 69 12.92 15.99 -14.02
C ALA A 69 12.46 14.85 -13.08
N GLU A 70 13.30 13.84 -12.89
CA GLU A 70 13.06 12.77 -11.93
C GLU A 70 13.04 13.28 -10.48
N ALA A 71 13.95 14.17 -10.11
CA ALA A 71 13.94 14.79 -8.78
C ALA A 71 12.65 15.57 -8.51
N LYS A 72 12.14 16.32 -9.49
CA LYS A 72 10.84 16.99 -9.39
C LYS A 72 9.69 15.98 -9.23
N PHE A 73 9.70 14.89 -10.01
CA PHE A 73 8.72 13.83 -9.86
C PHE A 73 8.72 13.24 -8.44
N TYR A 74 9.89 12.85 -7.91
CA TYR A 74 9.96 12.26 -6.57
C TYR A 74 9.66 13.27 -5.47
N ARG A 75 10.01 14.53 -5.65
CA ARG A 75 9.64 15.61 -4.72
C ARG A 75 8.11 15.82 -4.68
N ALA A 76 7.49 15.83 -5.84
CA ALA A 76 6.03 15.89 -5.96
C ALA A 76 5.35 14.66 -5.34
N LEU A 77 5.90 13.46 -5.52
CA LEU A 77 5.39 12.24 -4.88
C LEU A 77 5.46 12.34 -3.35
N CYS A 78 6.58 12.83 -2.81
CA CYS A 78 6.71 13.04 -1.37
C CYS A 78 5.71 14.08 -0.85
N TYR A 79 5.50 15.18 -1.56
CA TYR A 79 4.50 16.19 -1.17
C TYR A 79 3.06 15.71 -1.36
N PHE A 80 2.78 14.86 -2.34
CA PHE A 80 1.48 14.19 -2.45
C PHE A 80 1.17 13.37 -1.20
N GLU A 81 2.13 12.57 -0.75
CA GLU A 81 2.02 11.77 0.47
C GLU A 81 1.85 12.66 1.72
N LEU A 82 2.70 13.66 1.87
CA LEU A 82 2.62 14.62 2.98
C LEU A 82 1.27 15.35 3.02
N THR A 83 0.80 15.84 1.87
CA THR A 83 -0.46 16.59 1.76
C THR A 83 -1.68 15.72 2.07
N THR A 84 -1.68 14.48 1.59
CA THR A 84 -2.83 13.58 1.79
C THR A 84 -2.91 13.01 3.19
N LEU A 85 -1.79 12.97 3.93
CA LEU A 85 -1.73 12.35 5.26
C LEU A 85 -1.63 13.33 6.41
N TRP A 86 -0.86 14.41 6.25
CA TRP A 86 -0.70 15.44 7.30
C TRP A 86 -1.43 16.74 6.97
N GLY A 87 -2.02 16.86 5.80
CA GLY A 87 -2.82 18.00 5.39
C GLY A 87 -1.99 19.21 4.97
N ASN A 88 -1.40 19.90 5.91
CA ASN A 88 -0.73 21.19 5.72
C ASN A 88 0.76 21.17 6.15
N PRO A 89 1.60 20.24 5.64
CA PRO A 89 3.01 20.18 6.01
C PRO A 89 3.78 21.43 5.59
N PRO A 90 4.94 21.72 6.21
CA PRO A 90 5.85 22.75 5.74
C PRO A 90 6.30 22.55 4.29
N LEU A 91 6.27 23.60 3.49
CA LEU A 91 6.76 23.54 2.10
C LEU A 91 8.24 23.97 2.05
N VAL A 92 9.12 23.04 1.69
CA VAL A 92 10.57 23.22 1.55
C VAL A 92 10.98 22.98 0.09
N ASP A 93 11.10 24.04 -0.68
CA ASP A 93 11.34 24.02 -2.13
C ASP A 93 12.81 24.12 -2.53
N ARG A 94 13.72 24.32 -1.57
CA ARG A 94 15.16 24.53 -1.75
C ARG A 94 15.97 23.86 -0.66
N VAL A 95 17.30 23.87 -0.83
CA VAL A 95 18.25 23.47 0.23
C VAL A 95 18.32 24.56 1.30
N LEU A 96 17.95 24.22 2.52
CA LEU A 96 18.02 25.10 3.68
C LEU A 96 19.46 25.18 4.19
N LYS A 97 19.95 26.39 4.56
CA LYS A 97 21.36 26.67 4.82
C LYS A 97 21.72 26.90 6.29
N ASN A 98 20.75 27.24 7.10
CA ASN A 98 20.98 27.59 8.51
C ASN A 98 19.75 27.26 9.38
N SER A 99 19.94 27.26 10.70
CA SER A 99 18.93 26.87 11.67
C SER A 99 17.63 27.70 11.63
N GLU A 100 17.70 28.96 11.23
CA GLU A 100 16.51 29.81 11.14
C GLU A 100 15.67 29.44 9.91
N GLU A 101 16.30 29.04 8.81
CA GLU A 101 15.59 28.58 7.63
C GLU A 101 14.88 27.23 7.83
N TYR A 102 15.31 26.41 8.81
CA TYR A 102 14.63 25.15 9.15
C TYR A 102 13.28 25.34 9.84
N LYS A 103 12.99 26.53 10.37
CA LYS A 103 11.73 26.84 11.09
C LYS A 103 10.61 27.23 10.13
N VAL A 104 10.36 26.40 9.14
CA VAL A 104 9.28 26.63 8.15
C VAL A 104 7.92 26.32 8.78
N SER A 105 6.97 27.24 8.66
CA SER A 105 5.59 27.05 9.13
C SER A 105 4.82 26.11 8.23
N ASN A 106 3.69 25.59 8.74
CA ASN A 106 2.72 24.86 7.93
C ASN A 106 2.36 25.67 6.67
N SER A 107 2.28 24.98 5.53
CA SER A 107 1.79 25.58 4.29
C SER A 107 0.28 25.41 4.15
N THR A 108 -0.35 26.17 3.26
CA THR A 108 -1.74 25.91 2.93
C THR A 108 -1.86 24.73 1.95
N ARG A 109 -2.97 24.03 2.01
CA ARG A 109 -3.22 22.87 1.14
C ARG A 109 -3.21 23.24 -0.34
N GLU A 110 -3.72 24.43 -0.65
CA GLU A 110 -3.74 24.99 -2.02
C GLU A 110 -2.33 25.18 -2.57
N LYS A 111 -1.42 25.77 -1.77
CA LYS A 111 -0.01 25.96 -2.17
C LYS A 111 0.72 24.64 -2.37
N LEU A 112 0.40 23.64 -1.55
CA LEU A 112 0.99 22.31 -1.69
C LEU A 112 0.56 21.64 -2.99
N TRP A 113 -0.74 21.70 -3.32
CA TRP A 113 -1.24 21.19 -4.59
C TRP A 113 -0.65 21.94 -5.79
N GLU A 114 -0.59 23.26 -5.74
CA GLU A 114 0.05 24.07 -6.78
C GLU A 114 1.52 23.67 -6.98
N PHE A 115 2.25 23.44 -5.90
CA PHE A 115 3.64 23.01 -5.96
C PHE A 115 3.79 21.60 -6.57
N ILE A 116 2.95 20.65 -6.18
CA ILE A 116 2.93 19.30 -6.76
C ILE A 116 2.63 19.35 -8.26
N GLU A 117 1.59 20.11 -8.64
CA GLU A 117 1.19 20.29 -10.04
C GLU A 117 2.31 20.94 -10.87
N THR A 118 3.00 21.94 -10.32
CA THR A 118 4.12 22.63 -10.97
C THR A 118 5.28 21.68 -11.22
N ASP A 119 5.75 20.98 -10.18
CA ASP A 119 6.87 20.03 -10.31
C ASP A 119 6.58 18.93 -11.34
N LEU A 120 5.37 18.37 -11.32
CA LEU A 120 4.98 17.32 -12.27
C LEU A 120 4.83 17.86 -13.70
N THR A 121 4.23 19.04 -13.84
CA THR A 121 4.07 19.68 -15.16
C THR A 121 5.43 20.02 -15.77
N GLU A 122 6.35 20.56 -14.98
CA GLU A 122 7.71 20.86 -15.46
C GLU A 122 8.49 19.58 -15.79
N ALA A 123 8.35 18.52 -14.99
CA ALA A 123 8.95 17.22 -15.29
C ALA A 123 8.42 16.62 -16.60
N ILE A 124 7.12 16.66 -16.84
CA ILE A 124 6.46 16.20 -18.08
C ILE A 124 6.94 17.04 -19.27
N ASN A 125 6.89 18.36 -19.15
CA ASN A 125 7.20 19.29 -20.24
C ASN A 125 8.70 19.35 -20.57
N SER A 126 9.57 18.84 -19.69
CA SER A 126 11.00 18.74 -19.96
C SER A 126 11.33 17.87 -21.18
N GLY A 127 10.45 16.93 -21.51
CA GLY A 127 10.61 15.99 -22.63
C GLY A 127 11.76 14.99 -22.48
N VAL A 128 12.37 14.90 -21.28
CA VAL A 128 13.56 14.04 -21.03
C VAL A 128 13.26 12.83 -20.14
N LEU A 129 12.06 12.75 -19.55
CA LEU A 129 11.67 11.55 -18.82
C LEU A 129 11.64 10.33 -19.74
N THR A 130 12.11 9.20 -19.23
CA THR A 130 12.03 7.92 -19.95
C THR A 130 10.58 7.47 -20.07
N SER A 131 10.34 6.49 -20.91
CA SER A 131 9.06 5.88 -21.10
C SER A 131 9.26 4.42 -21.47
N LYS A 132 8.37 3.52 -21.06
CA LYS A 132 8.42 2.13 -21.57
C LYS A 132 8.35 2.13 -23.09
N THR A 133 9.06 1.22 -23.71
CA THR A 133 9.06 1.05 -25.16
C THR A 133 7.91 0.18 -25.64
N SER A 134 7.47 -0.75 -24.81
CA SER A 134 6.33 -1.65 -25.05
C SER A 134 5.79 -2.18 -23.71
N VAL A 135 4.73 -2.97 -23.74
CA VAL A 135 4.20 -3.68 -22.57
C VAL A 135 5.23 -4.65 -21.97
N ASP A 136 6.11 -5.21 -22.78
CA ASP A 136 7.12 -6.19 -22.37
C ASP A 136 8.43 -5.56 -21.88
N ASP A 137 8.53 -4.23 -21.85
CA ASP A 137 9.70 -3.52 -21.36
C ASP A 137 9.74 -3.56 -19.83
N LYS A 138 10.47 -4.55 -19.29
CA LYS A 138 10.59 -4.78 -17.86
C LYS A 138 11.42 -3.72 -17.13
N ASP A 139 12.34 -3.08 -17.82
CA ASP A 139 13.23 -2.07 -17.22
C ASP A 139 12.56 -0.69 -17.15
N GLY A 140 11.58 -0.45 -18.01
CA GLY A 140 10.96 0.85 -18.19
C GLY A 140 10.20 1.39 -16.97
N CYS A 141 9.80 0.54 -16.01
CA CYS A 141 9.10 0.97 -14.79
C CYS A 141 10.01 1.15 -13.56
N THR A 142 11.32 0.96 -13.71
CA THR A 142 12.30 1.07 -12.62
C THR A 142 12.71 2.50 -12.31
N ARG A 143 12.30 3.45 -13.14
CA ARG A 143 12.58 4.90 -13.02
C ARG A 143 11.26 5.69 -13.12
N ALA A 144 11.32 6.97 -12.73
CA ALA A 144 10.22 7.89 -13.00
C ALA A 144 10.02 8.06 -14.51
N THR A 145 8.93 7.49 -15.05
CA THR A 145 8.59 7.59 -16.47
C THR A 145 7.66 8.77 -16.74
N LEU A 146 7.54 9.15 -18.01
CA LEU A 146 6.55 10.14 -18.45
C LEU A 146 5.12 9.71 -18.03
N GLU A 147 4.80 8.44 -18.19
CA GLU A 147 3.50 7.90 -17.83
C GLU A 147 3.28 7.87 -16.31
N ALA A 148 4.32 7.60 -15.52
CA ALA A 148 4.26 7.70 -14.07
C ALA A 148 4.01 9.15 -13.62
N ALA A 149 4.68 10.13 -14.23
CA ALA A 149 4.48 11.54 -13.94
C ALA A 149 3.06 12.01 -14.33
N LYS A 150 2.57 11.61 -15.51
CA LYS A 150 1.18 11.88 -15.92
C LYS A 150 0.17 11.22 -14.97
N THR A 151 0.42 10.01 -14.53
CA THR A 151 -0.47 9.31 -13.61
C THR A 151 -0.52 10.00 -12.25
N LEU A 152 0.62 10.41 -11.70
CA LEU A 152 0.66 11.11 -10.41
C LEU A 152 0.00 12.51 -10.51
N LEU A 153 0.18 13.23 -11.61
CA LEU A 153 -0.50 14.50 -11.86
C LEU A 153 -2.02 14.30 -11.99
N GLY A 154 -2.46 13.30 -12.74
CA GLY A 154 -3.86 12.93 -12.84
C GLY A 154 -4.47 12.53 -11.50
N LYS A 155 -3.73 11.77 -10.68
CA LYS A 155 -4.12 11.42 -9.31
C LYS A 155 -4.23 12.66 -8.42
N SER A 156 -3.30 13.61 -8.56
CA SER A 156 -3.34 14.89 -7.83
C SER A 156 -4.57 15.72 -8.21
N TYR A 157 -4.92 15.75 -9.47
CA TYR A 157 -6.17 16.40 -9.95
C TYR A 157 -7.42 15.67 -9.43
N LEU A 158 -7.44 14.34 -9.47
CA LEU A 158 -8.55 13.53 -8.95
C LEU A 158 -8.83 13.85 -7.48
N TYR A 159 -7.76 13.96 -6.65
CA TYR A 159 -7.87 14.28 -5.21
C TYR A 159 -8.38 15.69 -4.95
N GLN A 160 -8.30 16.57 -5.93
CA GLN A 160 -8.85 17.91 -5.92
C GLN A 160 -10.20 18.01 -6.66
N GLN A 161 -10.78 16.89 -7.09
CA GLN A 161 -12.02 16.83 -7.88
C GLN A 161 -11.95 17.54 -9.23
N LYS A 162 -10.74 17.77 -9.76
CA LYS A 162 -10.49 18.29 -11.12
C LYS A 162 -10.61 17.12 -12.12
N PHE A 163 -11.81 16.52 -12.21
CA PHE A 163 -12.03 15.25 -12.91
C PHE A 163 -11.75 15.31 -14.42
N THR A 164 -12.03 16.44 -15.07
CA THR A 164 -11.77 16.60 -16.50
C THR A 164 -10.28 16.61 -16.83
N ASP A 165 -9.49 17.30 -16.01
CA ASP A 165 -8.04 17.38 -16.19
C ASP A 165 -7.39 16.02 -15.87
N ALA A 166 -7.81 15.38 -14.78
CA ALA A 166 -7.38 14.03 -14.42
C ALA A 166 -7.67 13.01 -15.54
N LYS A 167 -8.90 13.03 -16.08
CA LYS A 167 -9.34 12.16 -17.18
C LYS A 167 -8.45 12.29 -18.42
N SER A 168 -8.06 13.51 -18.77
CA SER A 168 -7.17 13.75 -19.92
C SER A 168 -5.82 13.07 -19.77
N LEU A 169 -5.21 13.15 -18.57
CA LEU A 169 -3.92 12.52 -18.29
C LEU A 169 -4.01 11.01 -18.25
N PHE A 170 -5.03 10.43 -17.61
CA PHE A 170 -5.23 8.99 -17.61
C PHE A 170 -5.50 8.45 -19.02
N LYS A 171 -6.25 9.20 -19.85
CA LYS A 171 -6.47 8.85 -21.25
C LYS A 171 -5.15 8.77 -22.03
N ASP A 172 -4.24 9.69 -21.79
CA ASP A 172 -2.91 9.68 -22.41
C ASP A 172 -2.09 8.44 -21.99
N VAL A 173 -2.12 8.08 -20.69
CA VAL A 173 -1.42 6.91 -20.17
C VAL A 173 -2.00 5.63 -20.77
N ILE A 174 -3.32 5.48 -20.75
CA ILE A 174 -4.02 4.32 -21.32
C ILE A 174 -3.79 4.24 -22.82
N GLY A 175 -3.91 5.38 -23.52
CA GLY A 175 -3.74 5.48 -24.97
C GLY A 175 -2.30 5.23 -25.44
N SER A 176 -1.32 5.26 -24.55
CA SER A 176 0.08 4.97 -24.88
C SER A 176 0.28 3.52 -25.33
N GLY A 177 -0.58 2.60 -24.90
CA GLY A 177 -0.51 1.17 -25.21
C GLY A 177 0.72 0.46 -24.60
N LYS A 178 1.35 1.06 -23.57
CA LYS A 178 2.60 0.56 -22.95
C LYS A 178 2.36 -0.22 -21.66
N TYR A 179 1.11 -0.29 -21.22
CA TYR A 179 0.67 -0.97 -20.00
C TYR A 179 -0.56 -1.82 -20.29
N ASP A 180 -0.67 -2.92 -19.58
CA ASP A 180 -1.86 -3.78 -19.62
C ASP A 180 -2.02 -4.50 -18.27
N LEU A 181 -3.19 -5.09 -18.04
CA LEU A 181 -3.42 -5.93 -16.86
C LEU A 181 -2.71 -7.26 -17.01
N GLU A 182 -2.15 -7.77 -15.92
CA GLU A 182 -1.65 -9.14 -15.88
C GLU A 182 -2.80 -10.15 -15.88
N ASP A 183 -2.63 -11.22 -16.64
CA ASP A 183 -3.62 -12.28 -16.70
C ASP A 183 -3.63 -13.11 -15.41
N ASP A 184 -2.44 -13.35 -14.85
CA ASP A 184 -2.26 -14.05 -13.58
C ASP A 184 -1.89 -13.08 -12.45
N ILE A 185 -2.83 -12.86 -11.55
CA ILE A 185 -2.62 -11.98 -10.39
C ILE A 185 -1.66 -12.54 -9.33
N ASN A 186 -1.29 -13.81 -9.43
CA ASN A 186 -0.33 -14.41 -8.51
C ASN A 186 1.11 -14.01 -8.86
N ILE A 187 1.36 -13.54 -10.09
CA ILE A 187 2.70 -13.10 -10.54
C ILE A 187 3.25 -11.96 -9.67
N PHE A 188 2.37 -11.16 -9.06
CA PHE A 188 2.77 -10.02 -8.20
C PHE A 188 3.54 -10.41 -6.93
N TYR A 189 3.58 -11.69 -6.59
CA TYR A 189 4.29 -12.21 -5.41
C TYR A 189 5.65 -12.79 -5.75
N HIS A 190 5.93 -12.96 -7.04
CA HIS A 190 7.10 -13.61 -7.56
C HIS A 190 8.07 -12.63 -8.21
N THR A 191 9.35 -12.98 -8.23
CA THR A 191 10.36 -12.21 -8.98
C THR A 191 10.07 -12.18 -10.49
N ALA A 192 9.33 -13.16 -10.98
CA ALA A 192 8.82 -13.18 -12.36
C ALA A 192 7.90 -11.97 -12.67
N GLY A 193 7.24 -11.43 -11.65
CA GLY A 193 6.41 -10.22 -11.76
C GLY A 193 7.17 -8.91 -11.78
N ASN A 194 8.49 -8.91 -11.54
CA ASN A 194 9.29 -7.70 -11.61
C ASN A 194 9.26 -7.13 -13.02
N GLY A 195 9.05 -5.82 -13.12
CA GLY A 195 8.89 -5.15 -14.41
C GLY A 195 7.59 -5.51 -15.14
N SER A 196 6.57 -5.98 -14.43
CA SER A 196 5.27 -6.36 -14.97
C SER A 196 4.72 -5.32 -15.95
N LYS A 197 3.98 -5.81 -16.95
CA LYS A 197 3.23 -4.94 -17.89
C LYS A 197 2.20 -4.06 -17.16
N GLU A 198 1.83 -4.42 -15.94
CA GLU A 198 0.88 -3.68 -15.12
C GLU A 198 1.56 -2.60 -14.25
N TYR A 199 2.90 -2.62 -14.08
CA TYR A 199 3.58 -1.65 -13.24
C TYR A 199 3.90 -0.37 -14.01
N VAL A 200 3.27 0.75 -13.58
CA VAL A 200 3.56 2.10 -14.09
C VAL A 200 4.79 2.66 -13.38
N LEU A 201 4.91 2.36 -12.10
CA LEU A 201 6.09 2.66 -11.29
C LEU A 201 6.27 1.54 -10.26
N GLU A 202 7.48 1.02 -10.16
CA GLU A 202 7.83 0.05 -9.12
C GLU A 202 9.03 0.49 -8.29
N CYS A 203 9.06 0.01 -7.06
CA CYS A 203 10.27 0.06 -6.23
C CYS A 203 11.07 -1.22 -6.48
N THR A 204 12.15 -1.08 -7.24
CA THR A 204 13.04 -2.18 -7.57
C THR A 204 13.82 -2.64 -6.34
N ARG A 205 14.02 -3.95 -6.24
CA ARG A 205 14.82 -4.56 -5.18
C ARG A 205 15.97 -5.33 -5.78
N HIS A 206 17.11 -5.20 -5.14
CA HIS A 206 18.29 -5.99 -5.43
C HIS A 206 18.66 -6.80 -4.18
N TYR A 207 18.93 -8.09 -4.35
CA TYR A 207 19.38 -8.95 -3.27
C TYR A 207 20.90 -8.85 -3.16
N ASP A 208 21.38 -8.33 -2.03
CA ASP A 208 22.78 -8.34 -1.67
C ASP A 208 22.94 -9.09 -0.34
N THR A 209 23.59 -10.25 -0.39
CA THR A 209 23.84 -11.10 0.79
C THR A 209 24.71 -10.39 1.85
N ALA A 210 25.53 -9.41 1.45
CA ALA A 210 26.40 -8.67 2.35
C ALA A 210 25.66 -7.54 3.10
N ASN A 211 24.55 -7.03 2.55
CA ASN A 211 23.82 -5.87 3.08
C ASN A 211 22.30 -6.09 3.17
N MET A 212 21.85 -7.27 3.56
CA MET A 212 20.43 -7.65 3.61
C MET A 212 19.55 -6.64 4.34
N TYR A 213 20.06 -5.99 5.38
CA TYR A 213 19.32 -4.99 6.16
C TYR A 213 19.31 -3.60 5.53
N ALA A 214 20.34 -3.24 4.79
CA ALA A 214 20.49 -1.89 4.20
C ALA A 214 19.66 -1.71 2.91
N GLN A 215 19.31 -2.79 2.22
CA GLN A 215 18.68 -2.75 0.90
C GLN A 215 17.17 -3.06 0.93
N GLY A 216 16.45 -2.51 1.88
CA GLY A 216 15.00 -2.66 1.98
C GLY A 216 14.57 -3.84 2.86
N GLY A 217 15.37 -4.20 3.85
CA GLY A 217 15.15 -5.32 4.76
C GLY A 217 13.76 -5.35 5.40
N TRP A 218 13.23 -4.22 5.77
CA TRP A 218 11.89 -4.14 6.37
C TRP A 218 10.74 -4.47 5.39
N TYR A 219 10.88 -4.16 4.10
CA TYR A 219 9.86 -4.52 3.09
C TYR A 219 9.79 -6.03 2.83
N GLY A 220 10.93 -6.70 2.76
CA GLY A 220 10.98 -8.15 2.67
C GLY A 220 10.37 -8.83 3.89
N ILE A 221 10.62 -8.27 5.05
CA ILE A 221 10.06 -8.73 6.32
C ILE A 221 8.53 -8.65 6.33
N LEU A 222 7.95 -7.52 5.91
CA LEU A 222 6.50 -7.36 5.85
C LEU A 222 5.82 -8.33 4.88
N ALA A 223 6.46 -8.67 3.78
CA ALA A 223 5.96 -9.65 2.84
C ALA A 223 5.86 -11.06 3.47
N ASN A 224 6.79 -11.43 4.35
CA ASN A 224 6.82 -12.73 5.02
C ASN A 224 5.98 -12.81 6.30
N TRP A 225 5.39 -11.70 6.77
CA TRP A 225 4.79 -11.63 8.09
C TRP A 225 3.28 -11.90 8.15
N ALA A 226 2.70 -12.47 7.11
CA ALA A 226 1.27 -12.76 7.07
C ALA A 226 0.83 -13.82 8.08
N PHE A 227 1.68 -14.83 8.34
CA PHE A 227 1.45 -15.87 9.33
C PHE A 227 2.17 -15.53 10.64
N GLY A 228 1.74 -16.06 11.75
CA GLY A 228 2.35 -15.78 13.04
C GLY A 228 3.29 -16.88 13.50
N TYR A 229 4.04 -16.64 14.57
CA TYR A 229 4.84 -17.67 15.24
C TYR A 229 4.03 -18.93 15.54
N GLY A 230 4.66 -20.08 15.39
CA GLY A 230 4.07 -21.38 15.68
C GLY A 230 3.33 -22.02 14.50
N PHE A 231 3.20 -21.34 13.36
CA PHE A 231 2.81 -22.02 12.13
C PHE A 231 3.98 -22.89 11.63
N ILE A 232 3.66 -24.09 11.23
CA ILE A 232 4.61 -25.07 10.69
C ILE A 232 4.09 -25.54 9.35
N ALA A 233 4.88 -25.35 8.30
CA ALA A 233 4.59 -25.87 6.98
C ALA A 233 5.08 -27.33 6.86
N GLY A 234 4.23 -28.19 6.35
CA GLY A 234 4.60 -29.56 5.99
C GLY A 234 5.46 -29.61 4.71
N PRO A 235 6.24 -30.69 4.52
CA PRO A 235 7.11 -30.85 3.35
C PRO A 235 6.35 -30.96 2.02
N GLU A 236 5.06 -31.23 2.07
CA GLU A 236 4.17 -31.35 0.91
C GLU A 236 3.24 -30.13 0.74
N SER A 237 3.53 -29.02 1.43
CA SER A 237 2.78 -27.77 1.18
C SER A 237 2.86 -27.45 -0.30
N SER A 238 1.70 -27.23 -0.92
CA SER A 238 1.58 -27.08 -2.39
C SER A 238 2.61 -26.09 -2.94
N SER A 239 3.22 -26.40 -4.04
CA SER A 239 4.33 -25.71 -4.67
C SER A 239 4.12 -24.23 -4.96
N HIS A 240 2.89 -23.74 -4.92
CA HIS A 240 2.58 -22.33 -5.20
C HIS A 240 2.80 -21.38 -4.02
N PHE A 241 2.96 -21.90 -2.79
CA PHE A 241 3.08 -21.10 -1.57
C PHE A 241 4.06 -21.71 -0.58
N ARG A 242 5.30 -21.92 -1.03
CA ARG A 242 6.41 -22.21 -0.10
C ARG A 242 6.80 -20.91 0.61
N PHE A 243 6.00 -20.50 1.58
CA PHE A 243 6.38 -19.40 2.45
C PHE A 243 6.91 -19.96 3.76
N ASN A 244 7.78 -19.19 4.37
CA ASN A 244 8.29 -19.50 5.68
C ASN A 244 7.21 -19.23 6.74
N ALA A 245 6.34 -20.21 6.97
CA ALA A 245 5.27 -20.12 7.93
C ALA A 245 5.76 -19.92 9.37
N THR A 246 7.05 -20.18 9.65
CA THR A 246 7.58 -20.23 11.02
C THR A 246 8.02 -18.86 11.55
N SER A 247 8.17 -17.84 10.74
CA SER A 247 8.76 -16.54 11.13
C SER A 247 7.85 -15.32 10.99
N GLY A 248 6.59 -15.53 10.72
CA GLY A 248 5.65 -14.43 10.56
C GLY A 248 5.19 -13.81 11.89
N TYR A 249 4.79 -12.55 11.86
CA TYR A 249 4.24 -11.81 13.00
C TYR A 249 2.72 -11.61 12.90
N SER A 250 2.06 -12.19 11.92
CA SER A 250 0.60 -12.05 11.68
C SER A 250 0.17 -10.60 11.44
N TYR A 251 0.96 -9.86 10.63
CA TYR A 251 0.68 -8.48 10.32
C TYR A 251 -0.16 -8.31 9.05
N PHE A 252 -0.97 -7.24 9.02
CA PHE A 252 -1.77 -6.81 7.87
C PHE A 252 -2.72 -7.89 7.36
N ASN A 253 -3.31 -8.66 8.27
CA ASN A 253 -4.28 -9.67 7.89
C ASN A 253 -5.63 -9.03 7.56
N PRO A 254 -6.35 -9.58 6.58
CA PRO A 254 -7.65 -9.09 6.17
C PRO A 254 -8.67 -9.11 7.31
N THR A 255 -9.56 -8.13 7.34
CA THR A 255 -10.73 -8.15 8.21
C THR A 255 -11.78 -9.13 7.68
N LYS A 256 -12.65 -9.60 8.56
CA LYS A 256 -13.85 -10.35 8.20
C LYS A 256 -14.69 -9.58 7.16
N SER A 257 -14.86 -8.28 7.35
CA SER A 257 -15.61 -7.42 6.42
C SER A 257 -15.02 -7.39 5.01
N LEU A 258 -13.69 -7.41 4.88
CA LEU A 258 -13.05 -7.49 3.56
C LEU A 258 -13.28 -8.87 2.92
N TYR A 259 -13.09 -9.94 3.69
CA TYR A 259 -13.33 -11.29 3.20
C TYR A 259 -14.79 -11.49 2.74
N GLU A 260 -15.75 -11.05 3.56
CA GLU A 260 -17.18 -11.12 3.23
C GLU A 260 -17.53 -10.30 1.97
N ALA A 261 -16.88 -9.15 1.75
CA ALA A 261 -17.06 -8.37 0.54
C ALA A 261 -16.56 -9.12 -0.71
N TYR A 262 -15.42 -9.81 -0.62
CA TYR A 262 -14.96 -10.69 -1.70
C TYR A 262 -15.94 -11.84 -1.97
N VAL A 263 -16.35 -12.53 -0.92
CA VAL A 263 -17.27 -13.68 -1.04
C VAL A 263 -18.62 -13.25 -1.63
N ALA A 264 -19.11 -12.08 -1.25
CA ALA A 264 -20.37 -11.54 -1.77
C ALA A 264 -20.30 -11.23 -3.27
N GLU A 265 -19.15 -10.75 -3.77
CA GLU A 265 -18.97 -10.38 -5.17
C GLU A 265 -18.49 -11.55 -6.05
N GLU A 266 -17.64 -12.43 -5.53
CA GLU A 266 -16.90 -13.46 -6.29
C GLU A 266 -17.26 -14.90 -5.90
N GLY A 267 -17.93 -15.11 -4.76
CA GLY A 267 -18.04 -16.43 -4.15
C GLY A 267 -16.80 -16.85 -3.36
N VAL A 268 -16.90 -17.92 -2.58
CA VAL A 268 -15.81 -18.43 -1.74
C VAL A 268 -14.59 -18.90 -2.53
N ASP A 269 -14.80 -19.36 -3.76
CA ASP A 269 -13.78 -19.84 -4.68
C ASP A 269 -13.44 -18.80 -5.75
N GLY A 270 -13.85 -17.54 -5.55
CA GLY A 270 -13.59 -16.44 -6.47
C GLY A 270 -12.10 -16.24 -6.73
N TYR A 271 -11.74 -15.75 -7.92
CA TYR A 271 -10.35 -15.70 -8.37
C TYR A 271 -9.45 -14.89 -7.44
N ARG A 272 -9.87 -13.67 -7.07
CA ARG A 272 -9.07 -12.81 -6.17
C ARG A 272 -9.07 -13.33 -4.74
N VAL A 273 -10.22 -13.72 -4.20
CA VAL A 273 -10.28 -14.23 -2.83
C VAL A 273 -9.43 -15.48 -2.68
N SER A 274 -9.51 -16.41 -3.64
CA SER A 274 -8.71 -17.64 -3.63
C SER A 274 -7.21 -17.39 -3.87
N SER A 275 -6.82 -16.29 -4.50
CA SER A 275 -5.43 -15.91 -4.71
C SER A 275 -4.84 -15.10 -3.54
N TRP A 276 -5.66 -14.29 -2.86
CA TRP A 276 -5.14 -13.24 -1.99
C TRP A 276 -5.45 -13.42 -0.50
N ILE A 277 -6.44 -14.25 -0.17
CA ILE A 277 -6.88 -14.47 1.23
C ILE A 277 -7.12 -15.98 1.47
N ARG A 278 -6.84 -16.42 2.70
CA ARG A 278 -7.18 -17.76 3.20
C ARG A 278 -7.87 -17.64 4.55
N THR A 279 -8.88 -18.50 4.78
CA THR A 279 -9.34 -18.82 6.13
C THR A 279 -8.34 -19.74 6.82
N PHE A 280 -8.44 -19.90 8.14
CA PHE A 280 -7.56 -20.81 8.87
C PHE A 280 -7.73 -22.25 8.38
N GLU A 281 -8.94 -22.70 8.08
CA GLU A 281 -9.23 -24.03 7.55
C GLU A 281 -8.53 -24.26 6.19
N GLN A 282 -8.54 -23.25 5.34
CA GLN A 282 -7.84 -23.30 4.05
C GLN A 282 -6.32 -23.33 4.26
N VAL A 283 -5.78 -22.61 5.25
CA VAL A 283 -4.36 -22.66 5.61
C VAL A 283 -3.96 -24.07 6.08
N VAL A 284 -4.78 -24.69 6.92
CA VAL A 284 -4.56 -26.09 7.33
C VAL A 284 -4.62 -27.03 6.14
N GLY A 285 -5.56 -26.82 5.22
CA GLY A 285 -5.69 -27.58 3.96
C GLY A 285 -4.46 -27.46 3.03
N MET A 286 -3.60 -26.44 3.24
CA MET A 286 -2.31 -26.28 2.55
C MET A 286 -1.15 -27.00 3.25
N ASN A 287 -1.43 -27.95 4.14
CA ASN A 287 -0.46 -28.64 4.99
C ASN A 287 0.34 -27.67 5.90
N ILE A 288 -0.34 -26.68 6.45
CA ILE A 288 0.21 -25.73 7.41
C ILE A 288 -0.59 -25.84 8.70
N GLY A 289 0.07 -26.11 9.82
CA GLY A 289 -0.57 -26.23 11.12
C GLY A 289 0.17 -25.49 12.22
N ILE A 290 -0.31 -25.64 13.45
CA ILE A 290 0.35 -25.14 14.66
C ILE A 290 0.57 -26.28 15.65
N ASN A 291 1.67 -26.22 16.41
CA ASN A 291 2.03 -27.27 17.37
C ASN A 291 1.57 -27.00 18.80
N SER A 292 0.88 -25.92 19.06
CA SER A 292 0.39 -25.53 20.38
C SER A 292 -0.81 -24.61 20.26
N THR A 293 -1.53 -24.39 21.35
CA THR A 293 -2.55 -23.34 21.43
C THR A 293 -1.94 -22.00 21.05
N ALA A 294 -2.59 -21.28 20.14
CA ALA A 294 -2.17 -19.97 19.70
C ALA A 294 -3.30 -18.96 19.80
N ASN A 295 -2.94 -17.77 20.23
CA ASN A 295 -3.82 -16.61 20.28
C ASN A 295 -3.30 -15.55 19.32
N ARG A 296 -4.14 -15.12 18.37
CA ARG A 296 -3.78 -14.16 17.32
C ARG A 296 -4.54 -12.86 17.54
N TYR A 297 -3.94 -11.96 18.27
CA TYR A 297 -4.48 -10.62 18.51
C TYR A 297 -4.52 -9.81 17.21
N GLY A 298 -5.58 -9.05 17.01
CA GLY A 298 -5.78 -8.30 15.78
C GLY A 298 -5.98 -9.19 14.55
N ASN A 299 -6.58 -10.39 14.71
CA ASN A 299 -6.89 -11.31 13.63
C ASN A 299 -8.27 -11.90 13.83
N GLU A 300 -9.02 -12.07 12.75
CA GLU A 300 -10.37 -12.66 12.71
C GLU A 300 -10.39 -14.03 12.03
N GLY A 301 -9.25 -14.70 11.90
CA GLY A 301 -9.13 -16.02 11.27
C GLY A 301 -8.85 -15.96 9.77
N TYR A 302 -8.51 -14.78 9.25
CA TYR A 302 -8.16 -14.57 7.85
C TYR A 302 -6.68 -14.22 7.71
N PHE A 303 -6.05 -14.76 6.66
CA PHE A 303 -4.62 -14.62 6.39
C PHE A 303 -4.42 -14.12 4.97
N ARG A 304 -3.59 -13.10 4.80
CA ARG A 304 -3.27 -12.58 3.48
C ARG A 304 -2.23 -13.46 2.78
N LEU A 305 -2.44 -13.64 1.49
CA LEU A 305 -1.43 -14.19 0.58
C LEU A 305 -0.86 -13.09 -0.33
N LYS A 306 -1.65 -12.07 -0.63
CA LYS A 306 -1.19 -10.93 -1.44
C LYS A 306 0.08 -10.34 -0.84
N TRP A 307 1.14 -10.18 -1.65
CA TRP A 307 2.47 -9.73 -1.25
C TRP A 307 3.23 -10.68 -0.30
N LEU A 308 2.83 -11.92 -0.22
CA LEU A 308 3.61 -12.93 0.48
C LEU A 308 4.74 -13.41 -0.43
N ALA A 309 5.99 -13.43 0.10
CA ALA A 309 7.11 -13.91 -0.69
C ALA A 309 7.00 -15.42 -0.94
N SER A 310 7.24 -15.84 -2.16
CA SER A 310 7.34 -17.26 -2.51
C SER A 310 8.77 -17.77 -2.25
N LEU A 311 8.88 -18.96 -1.64
CA LEU A 311 10.16 -19.66 -1.52
C LEU A 311 10.59 -20.35 -2.82
N ASP A 312 9.72 -20.38 -3.84
CA ASP A 312 10.05 -20.89 -5.18
C ASP A 312 10.91 -19.90 -5.96
N ASP A 313 10.95 -18.62 -5.52
CA ASP A 313 11.83 -17.62 -6.11
C ASP A 313 13.28 -17.86 -5.67
N GLU A 314 14.22 -17.73 -6.59
CA GLU A 314 15.64 -17.78 -6.29
C GLU A 314 16.03 -16.68 -5.29
N ASN A 315 16.92 -16.98 -4.37
CA ASN A 315 17.49 -16.04 -3.40
C ASN A 315 16.51 -15.43 -2.39
N VAL A 316 15.43 -16.11 -2.05
CA VAL A 316 14.61 -15.74 -0.89
C VAL A 316 15.31 -16.16 0.39
N SER A 317 15.81 -15.21 1.18
CA SER A 317 16.36 -15.51 2.49
C SER A 317 15.27 -15.48 3.57
N TYR A 318 15.49 -16.29 4.58
CA TYR A 318 14.61 -16.51 5.72
C TYR A 318 14.10 -15.21 6.41
N TRP A 319 14.90 -14.15 6.40
CA TRP A 319 14.61 -12.94 7.19
C TRP A 319 14.25 -11.70 6.37
N CYS A 320 14.87 -11.49 5.24
CA CYS A 320 14.81 -10.20 4.53
C CYS A 320 14.93 -10.30 3.01
N GLY A 321 15.26 -11.48 2.49
CA GLY A 321 15.59 -11.64 1.07
C GLY A 321 14.35 -11.91 0.24
N ASN A 322 13.70 -10.88 -0.22
CA ASN A 322 12.74 -10.98 -1.30
C ASN A 322 13.12 -10.00 -2.39
N GLN A 323 13.39 -10.52 -3.58
CA GLN A 323 13.68 -9.73 -4.78
C GLN A 323 12.43 -9.29 -5.54
N SER A 324 11.24 -9.67 -5.08
CA SER A 324 10.00 -9.21 -5.70
C SER A 324 9.86 -7.71 -5.53
N CYS A 325 9.78 -7.00 -6.64
CA CYS A 325 9.58 -5.56 -6.67
C CYS A 325 8.19 -5.19 -6.13
N THR A 326 8.08 -3.97 -5.65
CA THR A 326 6.81 -3.48 -5.11
C THR A 326 6.26 -2.43 -6.06
N PRO A 327 5.05 -2.61 -6.59
CA PRO A 327 4.42 -1.55 -7.37
C PRO A 327 4.11 -0.36 -6.47
N VAL A 328 4.44 0.82 -6.96
CA VAL A 328 4.04 2.11 -6.40
C VAL A 328 2.75 2.56 -7.08
N ILE A 329 2.68 2.37 -8.40
CA ILE A 329 1.51 2.67 -9.23
C ILE A 329 1.26 1.46 -10.14
N ARG A 330 0.05 0.89 -10.06
CA ARG A 330 -0.40 -0.17 -10.97
C ARG A 330 -1.40 0.34 -12.00
N TYR A 331 -1.39 -0.27 -13.18
CA TYR A 331 -2.31 0.07 -14.26
C TYR A 331 -3.78 -0.17 -13.91
N ALA A 332 -4.08 -1.15 -13.04
CA ALA A 332 -5.43 -1.33 -12.49
C ALA A 332 -5.92 -0.07 -11.73
N ASP A 333 -5.05 0.59 -10.94
CA ASP A 333 -5.41 1.85 -10.27
C ASP A 333 -5.67 2.97 -11.30
N VAL A 334 -4.87 3.05 -12.37
CA VAL A 334 -5.09 4.01 -13.47
C VAL A 334 -6.45 3.81 -14.13
N LEU A 335 -6.82 2.56 -14.44
CA LEU A 335 -8.12 2.23 -15.03
C LEU A 335 -9.28 2.60 -14.10
N LEU A 336 -9.16 2.30 -12.81
CA LEU A 336 -10.20 2.61 -11.83
C LEU A 336 -10.30 4.12 -11.53
N MET A 337 -9.19 4.85 -11.53
CA MET A 337 -9.21 6.33 -11.46
C MET A 337 -9.82 6.95 -12.73
N MET A 338 -9.55 6.37 -13.89
CA MET A 338 -10.20 6.78 -15.15
C MET A 338 -11.71 6.53 -15.12
N ALA A 339 -12.15 5.36 -14.64
CA ALA A 339 -13.57 5.04 -14.46
C ALA A 339 -14.26 6.04 -13.52
N GLU A 340 -13.60 6.41 -12.41
CA GLU A 340 -14.10 7.43 -11.48
C GLU A 340 -14.29 8.78 -12.18
N CYS A 341 -13.29 9.25 -12.92
CA CYS A 341 -13.41 10.49 -13.68
C CYS A 341 -14.55 10.43 -14.70
N CYS A 342 -14.75 9.31 -15.37
CA CYS A 342 -15.87 9.11 -16.29
C CYS A 342 -17.22 9.21 -15.58
N ILE A 343 -17.40 8.51 -14.44
CA ILE A 343 -18.62 8.59 -13.63
C ILE A 343 -18.91 10.04 -13.22
N GLN A 344 -17.90 10.73 -12.69
CA GLN A 344 -18.04 12.10 -12.19
C GLN A 344 -18.30 13.14 -13.31
N THR A 345 -17.94 12.83 -14.55
CA THR A 345 -18.18 13.67 -15.72
C THR A 345 -19.34 13.17 -16.60
N ASN A 346 -20.10 12.18 -16.13
CA ASN A 346 -21.19 11.53 -16.86
C ASN A 346 -20.76 10.99 -18.25
N ASP A 347 -19.57 10.43 -18.32
CA ASP A 347 -19.03 9.81 -19.53
C ASP A 347 -19.35 8.30 -19.51
N PRO A 348 -20.04 7.75 -20.52
CA PRO A 348 -20.45 6.34 -20.56
C PRO A 348 -19.26 5.36 -20.63
N ASP A 349 -18.06 5.83 -20.96
CA ASP A 349 -16.86 5.01 -21.01
C ASP A 349 -16.43 4.47 -19.65
N ALA A 350 -17.04 4.90 -18.54
CA ALA A 350 -16.82 4.36 -17.21
C ALA A 350 -16.93 2.82 -17.19
N ASP A 351 -17.94 2.27 -17.88
CA ASP A 351 -18.16 0.83 -17.98
C ASP A 351 -16.95 0.10 -18.61
N ILE A 352 -16.30 0.71 -19.59
CA ILE A 352 -15.15 0.13 -20.29
C ILE A 352 -13.99 -0.10 -19.32
N TYR A 353 -13.64 0.91 -18.55
CA TYR A 353 -12.46 0.87 -17.69
C TYR A 353 -12.67 -0.02 -16.47
N LEU A 354 -13.83 0.07 -15.81
CA LEU A 354 -14.15 -0.78 -14.68
C LEU A 354 -14.24 -2.25 -15.09
N ASN A 355 -14.89 -2.55 -16.22
CA ASN A 355 -15.05 -3.92 -16.70
C ASN A 355 -13.75 -4.57 -17.18
N LYS A 356 -12.74 -3.83 -17.57
CA LYS A 356 -11.40 -4.40 -17.81
C LYS A 356 -10.85 -5.08 -16.55
N VAL A 357 -10.95 -4.41 -15.39
CA VAL A 357 -10.51 -4.96 -14.11
C VAL A 357 -11.37 -6.15 -13.70
N ARG A 358 -12.70 -6.03 -13.84
CA ARG A 358 -13.64 -7.11 -13.53
C ARG A 358 -13.43 -8.36 -14.39
N THR A 359 -13.21 -8.16 -15.68
CA THR A 359 -12.93 -9.28 -16.62
C THR A 359 -11.67 -10.05 -16.20
N ARG A 360 -10.59 -9.34 -15.84
CA ARG A 360 -9.37 -9.95 -15.32
C ARG A 360 -9.65 -10.71 -14.01
N ALA A 361 -10.51 -10.16 -13.14
CA ALA A 361 -10.97 -10.82 -11.92
C ALA A 361 -11.97 -11.97 -12.18
N GLN A 362 -12.23 -12.33 -13.43
CA GLN A 362 -13.18 -13.37 -13.86
C GLN A 362 -14.63 -13.08 -13.45
N LEU A 363 -14.99 -11.80 -13.36
CA LEU A 363 -16.31 -11.35 -12.98
C LEU A 363 -17.14 -10.89 -14.19
N PRO A 364 -18.46 -11.02 -14.16
CA PRO A 364 -19.34 -10.50 -15.21
C PRO A 364 -19.23 -8.98 -15.30
N SER A 365 -19.35 -8.47 -16.51
CA SER A 365 -19.39 -7.04 -16.76
C SER A 365 -20.63 -6.40 -16.15
N LYS A 366 -20.49 -5.16 -15.68
CA LYS A 366 -21.59 -4.29 -15.24
C LYS A 366 -21.86 -3.23 -16.31
N SER A 367 -23.06 -2.70 -16.35
CA SER A 367 -23.47 -1.59 -17.21
C SER A 367 -24.04 -0.45 -16.40
N ASN A 368 -23.84 0.78 -16.88
CA ASN A 368 -24.19 1.99 -16.15
C ASN A 368 -23.57 2.02 -14.75
N VAL A 369 -22.27 1.74 -14.67
CA VAL A 369 -21.54 1.64 -13.41
C VAL A 369 -21.65 2.92 -12.60
N THR A 370 -21.83 2.75 -11.31
CA THR A 370 -22.01 3.81 -10.32
C THR A 370 -20.75 4.02 -9.48
N MET A 371 -20.74 5.09 -8.67
CA MET A 371 -19.69 5.28 -7.68
C MET A 371 -19.63 4.15 -6.66
N ASP A 372 -20.75 3.52 -6.31
CA ASP A 372 -20.76 2.39 -5.38
C ASP A 372 -20.10 1.15 -6.00
N ASP A 373 -20.36 0.88 -7.28
CA ASP A 373 -19.66 -0.17 -8.03
C ASP A 373 -18.15 0.08 -8.09
N LEU A 374 -17.76 1.32 -8.37
CA LEU A 374 -16.35 1.71 -8.40
C LEU A 374 -15.69 1.56 -7.03
N LYS A 375 -16.32 2.07 -5.98
CA LYS A 375 -15.79 2.00 -4.60
C LYS A 375 -15.60 0.54 -4.16
N LEU A 376 -16.53 -0.34 -4.52
CA LEU A 376 -16.42 -1.78 -4.25
C LEU A 376 -15.26 -2.38 -5.06
N GLU A 377 -15.19 -2.12 -6.37
CA GLU A 377 -14.14 -2.68 -7.22
C GLU A 377 -12.75 -2.20 -6.77
N ARG A 378 -12.58 -0.92 -6.46
CA ARG A 378 -11.32 -0.39 -5.89
C ARG A 378 -10.97 -1.08 -4.56
N ARG A 379 -11.96 -1.28 -3.68
CA ARG A 379 -11.75 -1.97 -2.40
C ARG A 379 -11.22 -3.38 -2.59
N LEU A 380 -11.79 -4.13 -3.53
CA LEU A 380 -11.42 -5.52 -3.79
C LEU A 380 -10.10 -5.62 -4.58
N GLU A 381 -9.96 -4.84 -5.64
CA GLU A 381 -8.78 -4.89 -6.51
C GLU A 381 -7.52 -4.39 -5.81
N LEU A 382 -7.62 -3.27 -5.12
CA LEU A 382 -6.48 -2.58 -4.49
C LEU A 382 -6.37 -2.88 -2.98
N ALA A 383 -7.07 -3.90 -2.49
CA ALA A 383 -6.94 -4.35 -1.12
C ALA A 383 -5.49 -4.61 -0.76
N MET A 384 -5.06 -4.18 0.42
CA MET A 384 -3.70 -4.36 0.94
C MET A 384 -2.59 -3.62 0.12
N GLU A 385 -2.98 -2.60 -0.67
CA GLU A 385 -2.06 -1.76 -1.46
C GLU A 385 -1.99 -0.31 -0.96
N ALA A 386 -2.43 -0.06 0.25
CA ALA A 386 -2.29 1.25 0.92
C ALA A 386 -3.11 2.43 0.35
N VAL A 387 -4.07 2.17 -0.53
CA VAL A 387 -4.90 3.24 -1.12
C VAL A 387 -6.24 3.46 -0.39
N ARG A 388 -6.72 2.45 0.36
CA ARG A 388 -8.07 2.42 0.93
C ARG A 388 -8.38 3.59 1.85
N PHE A 389 -7.45 3.94 2.73
CA PHE A 389 -7.64 5.03 3.70
C PHE A 389 -7.83 6.38 2.98
N GLN A 390 -6.91 6.69 2.07
CA GLN A 390 -6.97 7.92 1.28
C GLN A 390 -8.24 7.99 0.42
N ASP A 391 -8.68 6.86 -0.16
CA ASP A 391 -9.94 6.79 -0.88
C ASP A 391 -11.14 7.10 0.03
N LEU A 392 -11.21 6.52 1.21
CA LEU A 392 -12.29 6.78 2.17
C LEU A 392 -12.33 8.26 2.61
N ILE A 393 -11.16 8.86 2.85
CA ILE A 393 -11.05 10.28 3.22
C ILE A 393 -11.55 11.18 2.09
N ARG A 394 -11.05 11.00 0.86
CA ARG A 394 -11.41 11.86 -0.27
C ARG A 394 -12.86 11.72 -0.75
N TRP A 395 -13.48 10.57 -0.49
CA TRP A 395 -14.91 10.35 -0.76
C TRP A 395 -15.81 10.82 0.39
N GLY A 396 -15.26 11.12 1.56
CA GLY A 396 -16.02 11.47 2.75
C GLY A 396 -16.70 10.27 3.43
N ASP A 397 -16.30 9.05 3.09
CA ASP A 397 -16.89 7.80 3.61
C ASP A 397 -16.25 7.36 4.94
N ALA A 398 -15.08 7.87 5.27
CA ALA A 398 -14.31 7.44 6.45
C ALA A 398 -15.10 7.51 7.77
N PRO A 399 -15.85 8.56 8.08
CA PRO A 399 -16.62 8.64 9.33
C PRO A 399 -17.67 7.53 9.48
N ILE A 400 -18.17 6.99 8.37
CA ILE A 400 -19.16 5.91 8.37
C ILE A 400 -18.46 4.55 8.38
N VAL A 401 -17.51 4.36 7.46
CA VAL A 401 -16.85 3.04 7.26
C VAL A 401 -15.92 2.70 8.41
N LEU A 402 -15.28 3.70 9.02
CA LEU A 402 -14.31 3.53 10.10
C LEU A 402 -14.91 3.79 11.50
N ALA A 403 -16.21 4.05 11.63
CA ALA A 403 -16.86 4.46 12.88
C ALA A 403 -16.53 3.54 14.08
N ASP A 404 -16.42 2.24 13.86
CA ASP A 404 -16.12 1.25 14.90
C ASP A 404 -14.68 0.71 14.83
N LYS A 405 -13.89 1.20 13.88
CA LYS A 405 -12.50 0.77 13.70
C LYS A 405 -11.66 1.11 14.93
N GLY A 406 -11.00 0.12 15.49
CA GLY A 406 -10.13 0.27 16.64
C GLY A 406 -10.81 0.30 18.00
N LYS A 407 -12.14 0.41 18.09
CA LYS A 407 -12.88 0.35 19.36
C LYS A 407 -12.82 -1.02 20.01
N LYS A 408 -12.88 -2.07 19.20
CA LYS A 408 -12.76 -3.45 19.64
C LYS A 408 -11.65 -4.15 18.88
N LEU A 409 -10.89 -4.94 19.62
CA LEU A 409 -9.78 -5.72 19.08
C LEU A 409 -10.20 -7.18 18.95
N PRO A 410 -10.14 -7.75 17.74
CA PRO A 410 -10.40 -9.16 17.55
C PRO A 410 -9.25 -9.99 18.08
N ASN A 411 -9.60 -11.20 18.49
CA ASN A 411 -8.68 -12.17 19.04
C ASN A 411 -9.06 -13.54 18.52
N PHE A 412 -8.24 -14.09 17.65
CA PHE A 412 -8.46 -15.40 17.03
C PHE A 412 -7.70 -16.47 17.81
N LEU A 413 -8.44 -17.32 18.52
CA LEU A 413 -7.91 -18.43 19.29
C LEU A 413 -7.93 -19.71 18.44
N ILE A 414 -6.82 -20.43 18.42
CA ILE A 414 -6.63 -21.71 17.76
C ILE A 414 -6.19 -22.73 18.81
N VAL A 415 -6.94 -23.80 19.00
CA VAL A 415 -6.68 -24.85 19.98
C VAL A 415 -6.61 -26.19 19.26
N PRO A 416 -5.44 -26.87 19.22
CA PRO A 416 -5.37 -28.24 18.73
C PRO A 416 -6.27 -29.16 19.55
N LYS A 417 -7.08 -30.00 18.89
CA LYS A 417 -7.94 -30.97 19.57
C LYS A 417 -7.13 -32.05 20.29
N GLU A 418 -7.70 -32.59 21.33
CA GLU A 418 -7.11 -33.73 22.05
C GLU A 418 -6.93 -34.92 21.10
N GLY A 419 -5.82 -35.65 21.28
CA GLY A 419 -5.50 -36.81 20.45
C GLY A 419 -4.69 -36.56 19.21
N ASN A 420 -4.41 -35.28 18.86
CA ASN A 420 -3.49 -34.97 17.76
C ASN A 420 -2.04 -35.33 18.12
N ASP A 421 -1.27 -35.80 17.14
CA ASP A 421 0.18 -35.91 17.24
C ASP A 421 0.80 -34.53 16.86
N LEU A 422 1.23 -33.79 17.86
CA LEU A 422 1.90 -32.50 17.68
C LEU A 422 3.42 -32.60 17.75
N THR A 423 3.98 -33.81 17.75
CA THR A 423 5.43 -34.05 17.86
C THR A 423 6.12 -34.16 16.52
N THR A 424 5.36 -34.44 15.46
CA THR A 424 5.87 -34.57 14.09
C THR A 424 5.25 -33.54 13.16
N ALA A 425 5.99 -33.09 12.15
CA ALA A 425 5.47 -32.19 11.13
C ALA A 425 4.19 -32.77 10.49
N LYS A 426 4.19 -34.08 10.16
CA LYS A 426 3.03 -34.75 9.59
C LYS A 426 1.81 -34.71 10.53
N GLY A 427 2.04 -34.94 11.82
CA GLY A 427 0.97 -34.87 12.81
C GLY A 427 0.40 -33.46 12.96
N ILE A 428 1.25 -32.44 12.90
CA ILE A 428 0.85 -31.05 13.05
C ILE A 428 -0.06 -30.60 11.90
N TYR A 429 0.29 -30.85 10.65
CA TYR A 429 -0.56 -30.42 9.53
C TYR A 429 -1.76 -31.34 9.26
N ASN A 430 -1.82 -32.52 9.87
CA ASN A 430 -3.02 -33.37 9.92
C ASN A 430 -3.89 -33.11 11.16
N ALA A 431 -3.44 -32.25 12.06
CA ALA A 431 -4.14 -31.96 13.30
C ALA A 431 -5.49 -31.29 13.04
N GLN A 432 -6.43 -31.58 13.92
CA GLN A 432 -7.73 -30.92 13.98
C GLN A 432 -7.65 -29.79 15.00
N TYR A 433 -8.34 -28.69 14.73
CA TYR A 433 -8.36 -27.52 15.59
C TYR A 433 -9.78 -27.09 15.94
N ASP A 434 -9.95 -26.56 17.13
CA ASP A 434 -11.07 -25.71 17.48
C ASP A 434 -10.65 -24.25 17.35
N THR A 435 -11.48 -23.43 16.74
CA THR A 435 -11.19 -22.01 16.54
C THR A 435 -12.31 -21.14 17.07
N SER A 436 -11.97 -19.98 17.59
CA SER A 436 -12.95 -18.97 18.00
C SER A 436 -12.42 -17.56 17.81
N VAL A 437 -13.33 -16.64 17.56
CA VAL A 437 -13.03 -15.19 17.54
C VAL A 437 -13.73 -14.55 18.72
N SER A 438 -12.99 -13.84 19.53
CA SER A 438 -13.53 -12.98 20.58
C SER A 438 -13.10 -11.53 20.34
N TYR A 439 -13.80 -10.59 20.94
CA TYR A 439 -13.48 -9.16 20.84
C TYR A 439 -13.32 -8.60 22.24
N THR A 440 -12.26 -7.79 22.44
CA THR A 440 -12.02 -7.04 23.66
C THR A 440 -12.11 -5.55 23.38
N GLU A 441 -12.63 -4.78 24.34
CA GLU A 441 -12.61 -3.32 24.23
C GLU A 441 -11.16 -2.83 24.19
N ASN A 442 -10.92 -1.81 23.37
CA ASN A 442 -9.62 -1.16 23.29
C ASN A 442 -9.52 -0.05 24.35
N GLU A 443 -8.60 -0.20 25.28
CA GLU A 443 -8.41 0.71 26.40
C GLU A 443 -7.44 1.87 26.10
N ARG A 444 -6.93 1.99 24.86
CA ARG A 444 -6.05 3.09 24.48
C ARG A 444 -6.82 4.41 24.47
N GLU A 445 -6.19 5.47 24.97
CA GLU A 445 -6.80 6.79 25.15
C GLU A 445 -7.46 7.35 23.87
N LEU A 446 -6.80 7.20 22.73
CA LEU A 446 -7.29 7.70 21.45
C LEU A 446 -7.92 6.61 20.57
N ALA A 447 -8.20 5.41 21.11
CA ALA A 447 -8.71 4.30 20.30
C ALA A 447 -10.05 4.60 19.66
N GLY A 448 -10.17 4.21 18.39
CA GLY A 448 -11.38 4.37 17.59
C GLY A 448 -11.42 5.67 16.81
N TRP A 449 -12.12 5.61 15.68
CA TRP A 449 -12.25 6.73 14.76
C TRP A 449 -12.92 7.95 15.42
N THR A 450 -12.26 9.09 15.30
CA THR A 450 -12.77 10.39 15.75
C THR A 450 -12.75 11.37 14.58
N PRO A 451 -13.91 11.84 14.08
CA PRO A 451 -13.98 12.84 13.03
C PRO A 451 -13.22 14.13 13.36
N ASN A 452 -12.63 14.76 12.37
CA ASN A 452 -11.76 15.94 12.45
C ASN A 452 -10.43 15.71 13.17
N ARG A 453 -10.10 14.50 13.57
CA ARG A 453 -8.78 14.09 14.05
C ARG A 453 -8.16 13.08 13.07
N ASP A 454 -8.83 11.96 12.89
CA ASP A 454 -8.24 10.76 12.23
C ASP A 454 -8.21 10.82 10.71
N GLU A 455 -8.74 11.87 10.10
CA GLU A 455 -8.54 12.16 8.67
C GLU A 455 -7.08 12.48 8.34
N LEU A 456 -6.31 12.92 9.35
CA LEU A 456 -4.91 13.28 9.20
C LEU A 456 -4.06 12.55 10.25
N LEU A 457 -2.79 12.34 9.95
CA LEU A 457 -1.82 11.87 10.93
C LEU A 457 -1.32 13.04 11.81
N PRO A 458 -0.93 12.77 13.06
CA PRO A 458 -0.28 13.79 13.88
C PRO A 458 1.11 14.14 13.32
N TYR A 459 1.51 15.40 13.43
CA TYR A 459 2.92 15.77 13.26
C TYR A 459 3.74 15.14 14.39
N PRO A 460 4.93 14.58 14.08
CA PRO A 460 5.79 14.01 15.11
C PRO A 460 6.16 15.04 16.19
N GLU A 461 6.13 14.61 17.44
CA GLU A 461 6.44 15.49 18.58
C GLU A 461 7.82 16.11 18.45
N ASN A 462 8.84 15.32 18.08
CA ASN A 462 10.21 15.80 17.88
C ASN A 462 10.31 16.91 16.83
N GLU A 463 9.49 16.87 15.79
CA GLU A 463 9.50 17.91 14.74
C GLU A 463 8.92 19.23 15.27
N ILE A 464 7.89 19.17 16.10
CA ILE A 464 7.30 20.37 16.75
C ILE A 464 8.26 20.96 17.77
N GLU A 465 8.98 20.12 18.54
CA GLU A 465 9.98 20.58 19.50
C GLU A 465 11.14 21.33 18.80
N VAL A 466 11.61 20.82 17.66
CA VAL A 466 12.70 21.45 16.90
C VAL A 466 12.21 22.67 16.11
N ASN A 467 10.98 22.61 15.58
CA ASN A 467 10.37 23.68 14.80
C ASN A 467 9.04 24.14 15.41
N PRO A 468 9.05 25.11 16.34
CA PRO A 468 7.84 25.58 17.03
C PRO A 468 6.86 26.34 16.11
N ASN A 469 7.18 26.54 14.84
CA ASN A 469 6.27 27.13 13.86
C ASN A 469 5.32 26.08 13.23
N ILE A 470 5.53 24.79 13.52
CA ILE A 470 4.61 23.75 13.11
C ILE A 470 3.44 23.71 14.12
N VAL A 471 2.25 23.88 13.59
CA VAL A 471 0.99 23.74 14.36
C VAL A 471 0.48 22.32 14.18
N GLN A 472 0.22 21.64 15.28
CA GLN A 472 -0.29 20.26 15.29
C GLN A 472 -1.66 20.15 14.62
N ASN A 473 -1.96 19.01 14.04
CA ASN A 473 -3.28 18.69 13.53
C ASN A 473 -4.31 18.63 14.68
N PRO A 474 -5.58 18.96 14.40
CA PRO A 474 -6.62 18.97 15.44
C PRO A 474 -6.76 17.62 16.14
N GLY A 475 -6.95 17.64 17.45
CA GLY A 475 -7.23 16.44 18.27
C GLY A 475 -6.00 15.68 18.76
N TYR A 476 -4.77 16.17 18.47
CA TYR A 476 -3.51 15.58 18.92
C TYR A 476 -2.72 16.47 19.88
#